data_982f9f678ec0c518a21408f8cb2f25ac
#
_entry.id   982f9f678ec0c518a21408f8cb2f25ac
#
_cell.length_a   1.000
_cell.length_b   1.000
_cell.length_c   1.000
_cell.angle_alpha   90.00
_cell.angle_beta   90.00
_cell.angle_gamma   90.00
#
_symmetry.space_group_name_H-M   'P 1'
#
loop_
_entity.id
_entity.type
_entity.pdbx_description
1 polymer ?
#
loop_
_entity_poly.entity_id
_entity_poly.type
_entity_poly.pdbx_seq_one_letter_code
_entity_poly.pdbx_strand_id
1 'polypeptide(L)'
;MRILFLVFIFSISTSSSADEGMWLPNLISAMNIDDMQSKGLSLSAEDIYNVNKSSLKDAVVALSWGSCTGEIISKGGLLLTNHHCADDLIQFHSTTEKDYLKNGFWAMNKSEELANENLTASILVRIENVTERVFSKINGSGNEDDRRKKIRAVANEISNEIS
;
A
#
# COMPACT_ATOMS: atom_id res chain seq x y z
N MET A 1 -50.06 -7.92 19.38
CA MET A 1 -49.13 -6.82 19.71
C MET A 1 -47.64 -7.19 19.64
N ARG A 2 -47.22 -8.34 20.13
CA ARG A 2 -45.78 -8.77 20.07
C ARG A 2 -45.22 -9.02 18.64
N ILE A 3 -46.03 -9.52 17.73
CA ILE A 3 -45.65 -9.81 16.33
C ILE A 3 -45.44 -8.53 15.50
N LEU A 4 -46.26 -7.50 15.74
CA LEU A 4 -46.09 -6.21 15.06
C LEU A 4 -44.78 -5.50 15.42
N PHE A 5 -44.31 -5.68 16.67
CA PHE A 5 -43.07 -5.07 17.14
C PHE A 5 -41.85 -5.72 16.50
N LEU A 6 -41.88 -7.03 16.26
CA LEU A 6 -40.80 -7.78 15.57
C LEU A 6 -40.71 -7.42 14.08
N VAL A 7 -41.83 -7.17 13.40
CA VAL A 7 -41.85 -6.74 11.99
C VAL A 7 -41.29 -5.33 11.83
N PHE A 8 -41.50 -4.43 12.82
CA PHE A 8 -40.98 -3.07 12.77
C PHE A 8 -39.44 -3.00 12.97
N ILE A 9 -38.88 -3.90 13.75
CA ILE A 9 -37.42 -3.98 13.95
C ILE A 9 -36.70 -4.48 12.69
N PHE A 10 -37.35 -5.35 11.91
CA PHE A 10 -36.80 -5.89 10.65
C PHE A 10 -36.83 -4.89 9.48
N SER A 11 -37.62 -3.82 9.59
CA SER A 11 -37.78 -2.80 8.55
C SER A 11 -36.74 -1.67 8.61
N ILE A 12 -35.83 -1.64 9.60
CA ILE A 12 -34.74 -0.70 9.67
C ILE A 12 -33.49 -1.36 9.06
N SER A 13 -33.59 -1.70 7.79
CA SER A 13 -32.41 -2.02 6.98
C SER A 13 -31.71 -0.70 6.66
N THR A 14 -30.74 -0.30 7.47
CA THR A 14 -29.82 0.77 7.07
C THR A 14 -29.03 0.26 5.86
N SER A 15 -29.24 0.88 4.70
CA SER A 15 -28.38 0.63 3.55
C SER A 15 -26.97 1.03 3.93
N SER A 16 -26.10 0.06 4.24
CA SER A 16 -24.67 0.30 4.40
C SER A 16 -24.09 0.38 3.00
N SER A 17 -23.66 1.57 2.60
CA SER A 17 -22.86 1.78 1.39
C SER A 17 -21.41 1.80 1.79
N ALA A 18 -20.58 0.96 1.18
CA ALA A 18 -19.15 1.04 1.30
C ALA A 18 -18.61 1.99 0.23
N ASP A 19 -17.66 2.82 0.61
CA ASP A 19 -16.97 3.69 -0.33
C ASP A 19 -15.97 2.89 -1.17
N GLU A 20 -15.75 3.32 -2.40
CA GLU A 20 -14.70 2.79 -3.24
C GLU A 20 -13.32 3.14 -2.66
N GLY A 21 -12.32 2.33 -2.96
CA GLY A 21 -10.97 2.47 -2.41
C GLY A 21 -9.88 2.42 -3.48
N MET A 22 -8.63 2.30 -3.02
CA MET A 22 -7.44 2.19 -3.86
C MET A 22 -7.17 3.43 -4.74
N TRP A 23 -7.41 4.60 -4.21
CA TRP A 23 -7.12 5.87 -4.86
C TRP A 23 -5.60 6.12 -4.93
N LEU A 24 -5.14 6.73 -6.04
CA LEU A 24 -3.73 7.11 -6.17
C LEU A 24 -3.41 8.27 -5.22
N PRO A 25 -2.45 8.13 -4.31
CA PRO A 25 -2.16 9.14 -3.28
C PRO A 25 -1.84 10.53 -3.84
N ASN A 26 -1.16 10.59 -4.98
CA ASN A 26 -0.82 11.86 -5.65
C ASN A 26 -2.02 12.56 -6.30
N LEU A 27 -3.17 11.90 -6.42
CA LEU A 27 -4.41 12.44 -6.97
C LEU A 27 -5.48 12.72 -5.92
N ILE A 28 -5.25 12.37 -4.66
CA ILE A 28 -6.23 12.50 -3.57
C ILE A 28 -6.76 13.94 -3.45
N SER A 29 -5.90 14.95 -3.56
CA SER A 29 -6.31 16.35 -3.47
C SER A 29 -7.31 16.77 -4.54
N ALA A 30 -7.25 16.16 -5.72
CA ALA A 30 -8.12 16.50 -6.84
C ALA A 30 -9.38 15.62 -6.91
N MET A 31 -9.39 14.48 -6.24
CA MET A 31 -10.45 13.48 -6.41
C MET A 31 -11.30 13.28 -5.16
N ASN A 32 -10.70 13.00 -4.02
CA ASN A 32 -11.42 12.38 -2.90
C ASN A 32 -11.31 13.10 -1.57
N ILE A 33 -10.40 14.05 -1.40
CA ILE A 33 -10.10 14.62 -0.09
C ILE A 33 -11.32 15.26 0.58
N ASP A 34 -12.14 15.98 -0.19
CA ASP A 34 -13.34 16.65 0.34
C ASP A 34 -14.37 15.63 0.85
N ASP A 35 -14.57 14.54 0.11
CA ASP A 35 -15.47 13.46 0.52
C ASP A 35 -14.95 12.75 1.78
N MET A 36 -13.66 12.42 1.83
CA MET A 36 -13.02 11.81 3.00
C MET A 36 -13.13 12.70 4.24
N GLN A 37 -12.93 14.01 4.09
CA GLN A 37 -13.06 14.98 5.18
C GLN A 37 -14.51 15.14 5.64
N SER A 38 -15.47 15.12 4.73
CA SER A 38 -16.91 15.12 5.07
C SER A 38 -17.33 13.93 5.91
N LYS A 39 -16.60 12.81 5.79
CA LYS A 39 -16.79 11.56 6.55
C LYS A 39 -15.94 11.47 7.83
N GLY A 40 -15.21 12.54 8.17
CA GLY A 40 -14.49 12.67 9.43
C GLY A 40 -12.96 12.53 9.33
N LEU A 41 -12.38 12.46 8.13
CA LEU A 41 -10.92 12.54 8.00
C LEU A 41 -10.44 13.94 8.41
N SER A 42 -9.50 13.99 9.36
CA SER A 42 -8.88 15.25 9.81
C SER A 42 -7.58 15.61 9.11
N LEU A 43 -7.06 14.68 8.28
CA LEU A 43 -5.82 14.90 7.53
C LEU A 43 -6.09 15.72 6.26
N SER A 44 -5.10 16.52 5.87
CA SER A 44 -5.05 17.14 4.54
C SER A 44 -4.50 16.17 3.50
N ALA A 45 -4.66 16.49 2.22
CA ALA A 45 -4.05 15.73 1.14
C ALA A 45 -2.51 15.72 1.24
N GLU A 46 -1.90 16.83 1.73
CA GLU A 46 -0.46 16.92 1.96
C GLU A 46 0.02 16.05 3.12
N ASP A 47 -0.79 15.84 4.15
CA ASP A 47 -0.47 14.93 5.25
C ASP A 47 -0.44 13.47 4.76
N ILE A 48 -1.21 13.15 3.73
CA ILE A 48 -1.26 11.80 3.13
C ILE A 48 -0.12 11.61 2.14
N TYR A 49 0.06 12.57 1.21
CA TYR A 49 1.08 12.49 0.16
C TYR A 49 1.74 13.85 -0.08
N ASN A 50 3.03 13.93 0.22
CA ASN A 50 3.87 15.08 -0.08
C ASN A 50 5.28 14.63 -0.49
N VAL A 51 5.86 15.24 -1.52
CA VAL A 51 7.22 14.91 -1.98
C VAL A 51 8.31 15.77 -1.33
N ASN A 52 7.92 16.90 -0.73
CA ASN A 52 8.83 17.88 -0.15
C ASN A 52 8.85 17.86 1.39
N LYS A 53 7.86 17.20 2.00
CA LYS A 53 7.71 17.11 3.46
C LYS A 53 7.35 15.68 3.82
N SER A 54 7.64 15.29 5.05
CA SER A 54 7.17 14.01 5.59
C SER A 54 5.65 13.94 5.55
N SER A 55 5.13 12.81 5.09
CA SER A 55 3.71 12.53 4.97
C SER A 55 3.44 11.04 5.25
N LEU A 56 2.18 10.66 5.30
CA LEU A 56 1.79 9.27 5.59
C LEU A 56 2.42 8.26 4.61
N LYS A 57 2.67 8.66 3.34
CA LYS A 57 3.35 7.81 2.36
C LYS A 57 4.71 7.29 2.83
N ASP A 58 5.43 8.05 3.68
CA ASP A 58 6.77 7.69 4.12
C ASP A 58 6.76 6.59 5.20
N ALA A 59 5.61 6.36 5.82
CA ALA A 59 5.42 5.28 6.78
C ALA A 59 5.08 3.95 6.09
N VAL A 60 4.52 3.97 4.88
CA VAL A 60 4.14 2.76 4.15
C VAL A 60 5.29 2.30 3.27
N VAL A 61 5.67 1.04 3.40
CA VAL A 61 6.80 0.45 2.67
C VAL A 61 6.37 -0.78 1.87
N ALA A 62 7.04 -1.01 0.75
CA ALA A 62 6.93 -2.24 -0.01
C ALA A 62 8.00 -3.22 0.48
N LEU A 63 7.59 -4.40 0.94
CA LEU A 63 8.49 -5.45 1.41
C LEU A 63 8.87 -6.36 0.25
N SER A 64 10.13 -6.83 0.25
CA SER A 64 10.64 -7.83 -0.71
C SER A 64 10.21 -7.54 -2.15
N TRP A 65 10.53 -6.34 -2.64
CA TRP A 65 10.22 -5.89 -4.00
C TRP A 65 8.72 -5.79 -4.32
N GLY A 66 7.88 -5.58 -3.29
CA GLY A 66 6.44 -5.38 -3.45
C GLY A 66 5.60 -6.65 -3.36
N SER A 67 6.17 -7.76 -2.86
CA SER A 67 5.37 -8.96 -2.54
C SER A 67 4.37 -8.71 -1.42
N CYS A 68 4.74 -7.83 -0.48
CA CYS A 68 3.91 -7.40 0.64
C CYS A 68 4.11 -5.90 0.92
N THR A 69 3.28 -5.37 1.79
CA THR A 69 3.44 -4.03 2.38
C THR A 69 3.63 -4.12 3.89
N GLY A 70 4.20 -3.08 4.46
CA GLY A 70 4.31 -2.89 5.90
C GLY A 70 4.27 -1.42 6.26
N GLU A 71 4.10 -1.14 7.55
CA GLU A 71 4.04 0.22 8.08
C GLU A 71 5.11 0.43 9.15
N ILE A 72 5.91 1.48 8.98
CA ILE A 72 6.89 1.92 9.99
C ILE A 72 6.16 2.73 11.05
N ILE A 73 6.09 2.22 12.27
CA ILE A 73 5.30 2.82 13.36
C ILE A 73 6.17 3.44 14.46
N SER A 74 7.48 3.43 14.33
CA SER A 74 8.36 4.06 15.32
C SER A 74 9.60 4.68 14.69
N LYS A 75 10.20 5.63 15.41
CA LYS A 75 11.50 6.24 15.03
C LYS A 75 12.65 5.22 15.05
N GLY A 76 12.49 4.11 15.75
CA GLY A 76 13.46 3.03 15.83
C GLY A 76 13.35 2.01 14.70
N GLY A 77 12.41 2.20 13.74
CA GLY A 77 12.22 1.31 12.61
C GLY A 77 11.34 0.09 12.93
N LEU A 78 10.51 0.13 14.00
CA LEU A 78 9.54 -0.93 14.23
C LEU A 78 8.55 -0.94 13.06
N LEU A 79 8.42 -2.09 12.41
CA LEU A 79 7.59 -2.29 11.23
C LEU A 79 6.50 -3.32 11.54
N LEU A 80 5.27 -3.00 11.15
CA LEU A 80 4.14 -3.92 11.16
C LEU A 80 3.87 -4.43 9.75
N THR A 81 3.46 -5.68 9.65
CA THR A 81 2.97 -6.29 8.42
C THR A 81 2.00 -7.43 8.73
N ASN A 82 1.43 -8.04 7.71
CA ASN A 82 0.57 -9.20 7.86
C ASN A 82 1.39 -10.46 8.18
N HIS A 83 0.79 -11.37 8.95
CA HIS A 83 1.42 -12.64 9.33
C HIS A 83 1.92 -13.42 8.09
N HIS A 84 1.09 -13.59 7.07
CA HIS A 84 1.45 -14.32 5.85
C HIS A 84 2.64 -13.73 5.07
N CYS A 85 2.95 -12.45 5.28
CA CYS A 85 4.14 -11.82 4.68
C CYS A 85 5.45 -12.26 5.36
N ALA A 86 5.37 -12.85 6.53
CA ALA A 86 6.50 -13.30 7.34
C ALA A 86 6.55 -14.82 7.53
N ASP A 87 5.58 -15.59 7.00
CA ASP A 87 5.47 -17.04 7.23
C ASP A 87 6.77 -17.79 6.93
N ASP A 88 7.37 -17.57 5.76
CA ASP A 88 8.61 -18.22 5.35
C ASP A 88 9.78 -17.84 6.27
N LEU A 89 9.82 -16.59 6.75
CA LEU A 89 10.85 -16.10 7.66
C LEU A 89 10.68 -16.70 9.06
N ILE A 90 9.44 -16.79 9.55
CA ILE A 90 9.12 -17.42 10.83
C ILE A 90 9.47 -18.92 10.75
N GLN A 91 9.14 -19.57 9.65
CA GLN A 91 9.48 -20.99 9.43
C GLN A 91 10.99 -21.18 9.39
N PHE A 92 11.75 -20.32 8.72
CA PHE A 92 13.21 -20.38 8.63
C PHE A 92 13.88 -20.32 10.01
N HIS A 93 13.34 -19.53 10.94
CA HIS A 93 13.84 -19.42 12.31
C HIS A 93 13.28 -20.47 13.27
N SER A 94 12.27 -21.22 12.86
CA SER A 94 11.64 -22.26 13.70
C SER A 94 12.44 -23.57 13.68
N THR A 95 12.50 -24.24 14.83
CA THR A 95 13.01 -25.61 14.98
C THR A 95 12.01 -26.45 15.74
N THR A 96 12.27 -27.75 15.86
CA THR A 96 11.43 -28.66 16.67
C THR A 96 11.41 -28.26 18.16
N GLU A 97 12.48 -27.67 18.66
CA GLU A 97 12.61 -27.18 20.04
C GLU A 97 12.07 -25.76 20.23
N LYS A 98 12.09 -24.95 19.16
CA LYS A 98 11.64 -23.54 19.14
C LYS A 98 10.63 -23.36 18.00
N ASP A 99 9.45 -23.86 18.19
CA ASP A 99 8.35 -23.78 17.21
C ASP A 99 7.70 -22.39 17.26
N TYR A 100 8.30 -21.41 16.54
CA TYR A 100 7.80 -20.04 16.49
C TYR A 100 6.51 -19.92 15.68
N LEU A 101 6.25 -20.81 14.72
CA LEU A 101 4.97 -20.84 14.00
C LEU A 101 3.80 -21.13 14.94
N LYS A 102 4.01 -22.04 15.90
CA LYS A 102 2.97 -22.43 16.86
C LYS A 102 2.91 -21.53 18.07
N ASN A 103 4.06 -21.17 18.63
CA ASN A 103 4.16 -20.51 19.93
C ASN A 103 4.34 -19.00 19.83
N GLY A 104 4.62 -18.48 18.62
CA GLY A 104 5.02 -17.10 18.41
C GLY A 104 6.47 -16.85 18.88
N PHE A 105 6.94 -15.65 18.56
CA PHE A 105 8.24 -15.15 19.02
C PHE A 105 8.11 -13.69 19.44
N TRP A 106 8.71 -13.31 20.52
CA TRP A 106 8.73 -11.94 21.01
C TRP A 106 10.12 -11.54 21.46
N ALA A 107 10.76 -10.62 20.73
CA ALA A 107 12.01 -10.00 21.13
C ALA A 107 11.72 -8.88 22.14
N MET A 108 12.27 -8.96 23.34
CA MET A 108 12.09 -7.95 24.39
C MET A 108 12.96 -6.70 24.14
N ASN A 109 13.99 -6.85 23.31
CA ASN A 109 14.91 -5.78 22.92
C ASN A 109 15.53 -6.10 21.55
N LYS A 110 16.19 -5.10 20.93
CA LYS A 110 16.77 -5.23 19.57
C LYS A 110 17.83 -6.32 19.43
N SER A 111 18.54 -6.67 20.51
CA SER A 111 19.57 -7.72 20.44
C SER A 111 18.98 -9.14 20.38
N GLU A 112 17.71 -9.28 20.67
CA GLU A 112 16.99 -10.54 20.58
C GLU A 112 16.26 -10.71 19.24
N GLU A 113 16.16 -9.64 18.43
CA GLU A 113 15.54 -9.70 17.10
C GLU A 113 16.30 -10.67 16.20
N LEU A 114 15.57 -11.50 15.47
CA LEU A 114 16.15 -12.47 14.55
C LEU A 114 16.40 -11.80 13.19
N ALA A 115 17.64 -11.85 12.74
CA ALA A 115 18.03 -11.22 11.48
C ALA A 115 17.43 -11.95 10.28
N ASN A 116 16.81 -11.21 9.37
CA ASN A 116 16.25 -11.71 8.11
C ASN A 116 17.08 -11.18 6.95
N GLU A 117 18.08 -11.96 6.52
CA GLU A 117 18.91 -11.62 5.37
C GLU A 117 18.02 -11.54 4.11
N ASN A 118 18.30 -10.55 3.26
CA ASN A 118 17.56 -10.29 2.02
C ASN A 118 16.13 -9.76 2.16
N LEU A 119 15.62 -9.52 3.37
CA LEU A 119 14.39 -8.78 3.55
C LEU A 119 14.66 -7.30 3.30
N THR A 120 13.99 -6.73 2.32
CA THR A 120 14.12 -5.31 1.95
C THR A 120 12.82 -4.55 2.19
N ALA A 121 12.93 -3.30 2.59
CA ALA A 121 11.82 -2.37 2.69
C ALA A 121 12.09 -1.16 1.77
N SER A 122 11.24 -0.98 0.76
CA SER A 122 11.33 0.12 -0.20
C SER A 122 10.34 1.20 0.15
N ILE A 123 10.81 2.44 0.26
CA ILE A 123 9.99 3.62 0.57
C ILE A 123 9.63 4.32 -0.73
N LEU A 124 8.34 4.69 -0.88
CA LEU A 124 7.88 5.47 -2.01
C LEU A 124 8.42 6.91 -1.90
N VAL A 125 9.33 7.29 -2.79
CA VAL A 125 9.88 8.64 -2.85
C VAL A 125 8.88 9.58 -3.53
N ARG A 126 8.45 9.26 -4.76
CA ARG A 126 7.48 10.07 -5.51
C ARG A 126 6.77 9.24 -6.59
N ILE A 127 5.63 9.75 -7.03
CA ILE A 127 4.88 9.25 -8.18
C ILE A 127 4.84 10.38 -9.21
N GLU A 128 5.22 10.08 -10.47
CA GLU A 128 5.19 11.03 -11.57
C GLU A 128 4.20 10.59 -12.64
N ASN A 129 3.45 11.56 -13.18
CA ASN A 129 2.59 11.32 -14.33
C ASN A 129 3.42 11.45 -15.63
N VAL A 130 3.62 10.35 -16.31
CA VAL A 130 4.39 10.27 -17.57
C VAL A 130 3.50 10.15 -18.81
N THR A 131 2.20 10.33 -18.68
CA THR A 131 1.20 10.14 -19.74
C THR A 131 1.54 10.91 -21.00
N GLU A 132 1.77 12.23 -20.90
CA GLU A 132 2.09 13.08 -22.05
C GLU A 132 3.39 12.66 -22.72
N ARG A 133 4.39 12.26 -21.95
CA ARG A 133 5.67 11.77 -22.46
C ARG A 133 5.48 10.50 -23.29
N VAL A 134 4.64 9.56 -22.79
CA VAL A 134 4.31 8.33 -23.52
C VAL A 134 3.51 8.66 -24.78
N PHE A 135 2.45 9.47 -24.68
CA PHE A 135 1.60 9.81 -25.82
C PHE A 135 2.37 10.52 -26.93
N SER A 136 3.27 11.43 -26.61
CA SER A 136 4.09 12.12 -27.62
C SER A 136 4.92 11.18 -28.50
N LYS A 137 5.35 10.05 -27.96
CA LYS A 137 6.18 9.05 -28.66
C LYS A 137 5.36 8.00 -29.45
N ILE A 138 4.11 7.76 -29.08
CA ILE A 138 3.26 6.75 -29.75
C ILE A 138 2.35 7.34 -30.83
N ASN A 139 2.28 8.66 -30.96
CA ASN A 139 1.53 9.32 -32.02
C ASN A 139 2.01 8.81 -33.38
N GLY A 140 1.05 8.43 -34.26
CA GLY A 140 1.37 7.87 -35.59
C GLY A 140 1.69 6.37 -35.59
N SER A 141 1.39 5.64 -34.52
CA SER A 141 1.46 4.17 -34.50
C SER A 141 0.41 3.57 -35.44
N GLY A 142 0.84 2.70 -36.38
CA GLY A 142 0.00 2.17 -37.41
C GLY A 142 -0.96 1.06 -36.96
N ASN A 143 -0.57 0.28 -35.95
CA ASN A 143 -1.38 -0.79 -35.40
C ASN A 143 -1.09 -0.98 -33.90
N GLU A 144 -1.88 -1.83 -33.24
CA GLU A 144 -1.80 -2.06 -31.80
C GLU A 144 -0.49 -2.70 -31.36
N ASP A 145 0.13 -3.54 -32.17
CA ASP A 145 1.42 -4.18 -31.85
C ASP A 145 2.57 -3.17 -31.90
N ASP A 146 2.58 -2.28 -32.89
CA ASP A 146 3.53 -1.18 -32.99
C ASP A 146 3.36 -0.22 -31.80
N ARG A 147 2.13 0.12 -31.47
CA ARG A 147 1.79 0.93 -30.30
C ARG A 147 2.33 0.33 -29.00
N ARG A 148 2.10 -0.96 -28.75
CA ARG A 148 2.61 -1.68 -27.57
C ARG A 148 4.14 -1.70 -27.51
N LYS A 149 4.82 -1.92 -28.64
CA LYS A 149 6.28 -1.89 -28.71
C LYS A 149 6.83 -0.52 -28.34
N LYS A 150 6.22 0.56 -28.86
CA LYS A 150 6.62 1.93 -28.56
C LYS A 150 6.39 2.27 -27.08
N ILE A 151 5.26 1.89 -26.49
CA ILE A 151 4.98 2.08 -25.07
C ILE A 151 6.06 1.39 -24.22
N ARG A 152 6.40 0.14 -24.50
CA ARG A 152 7.45 -0.59 -23.78
C ARG A 152 8.81 0.09 -23.90
N ALA A 153 9.17 0.55 -25.10
CA ALA A 153 10.42 1.25 -25.31
C ALA A 153 10.52 2.52 -24.48
N VAL A 154 9.46 3.33 -24.46
CA VAL A 154 9.39 4.56 -23.64
C VAL A 154 9.40 4.25 -22.16
N ALA A 155 8.69 3.21 -21.71
CA ALA A 155 8.71 2.79 -20.31
C ALA A 155 10.12 2.38 -19.85
N ASN A 156 10.85 1.63 -20.68
CA ASN A 156 12.23 1.25 -20.40
C ASN A 156 13.17 2.48 -20.38
N GLU A 157 13.00 3.43 -21.31
CA GLU A 157 13.75 4.70 -21.33
C GLU A 157 13.56 5.45 -20.01
N ILE A 158 12.29 5.61 -19.57
CA ILE A 158 11.96 6.29 -18.30
C ILE A 158 12.55 5.55 -17.11
N SER A 159 12.44 4.22 -17.05
CA SER A 159 13.00 3.42 -15.96
C SER A 159 14.52 3.57 -15.84
N ASN A 160 15.23 3.60 -16.98
CA ASN A 160 16.68 3.76 -16.99
C ASN A 160 17.17 5.16 -16.60
N GLU A 161 16.32 6.20 -16.73
CA GLU A 161 16.67 7.55 -16.29
C GLU A 161 16.59 7.71 -14.76
N ILE A 162 15.84 6.85 -14.08
CA ILE A 162 15.58 6.91 -12.66
C ILE A 162 16.52 5.99 -11.86
N SER A 163 17.14 5.01 -12.52
CA SER A 163 18.08 4.05 -11.93
C SER A 163 19.49 4.62 -11.84
#